data_7b4b15a976e40d6d8c847bd02061155e
#
_entry.id   7b4b15a976e40d6d8c847bd02061155e
#
_cell.length_a   1.000
_cell.length_b   1.000
_cell.length_c   1.000
_cell.angle_alpha   90.00
_cell.angle_beta   90.00
_cell.angle_gamma   90.00
#
_symmetry.space_group_name_H-M   'P 1'
#
loop_
_entity.id
_entity.type
_entity.pdbx_description
1 polymer ?
#
loop_
_entity_poly.entity_id
_entity_poly.type
_entity_poly.pdbx_seq_one_letter_code
_entity_poly.pdbx_strand_id
1 'polypeptide(L)'
;MGHRARQLLDNARKAIAPTEERIRRHPYLEALEARKIDKGKLGQFAGQQCHIIESDLRSVALIVSRADSQAARDFLGGMLQGERAAMEALRPFGKALGLSEAKMHAAEPLPGAFAYSAYVTWLATFGTAAEFVGAFLVNLEAWGKNCGRIS
;
A
#
# COMPACT_ATOMS: atom_id res chain seq x y z
N MET A 1 21.07 10.36 10.07
CA MET A 1 20.42 9.19 10.67
C MET A 1 21.38 8.54 11.65
N GLY A 2 21.00 8.36 12.93
CA GLY A 2 21.85 7.77 13.95
C GLY A 2 22.19 6.30 13.65
N HIS A 3 23.33 5.82 14.09
CA HIS A 3 23.80 4.44 13.89
C HIS A 3 22.75 3.39 14.33
N ARG A 4 22.09 3.60 15.48
CA ARG A 4 21.04 2.71 16.01
C ARG A 4 19.82 2.60 15.08
N ALA A 5 19.36 3.71 14.51
CA ALA A 5 18.21 3.70 13.60
C ALA A 5 18.51 2.92 12.31
N ARG A 6 19.72 3.08 11.77
CA ARG A 6 20.17 2.32 10.60
C ARG A 6 20.23 0.82 10.90
N GLN A 7 20.83 0.45 12.03
CA GLN A 7 20.91 -0.95 12.45
C GLN A 7 19.52 -1.58 12.66
N LEU A 8 18.55 -0.84 13.23
CA LEU A 8 17.16 -1.30 13.37
C LEU A 8 16.54 -1.60 12.00
N LEU A 9 16.68 -0.69 11.03
CA LEU A 9 16.16 -0.88 9.67
C LEU A 9 16.82 -2.08 8.97
N ASP A 10 18.14 -2.22 9.10
CA ASP A 10 18.85 -3.35 8.50
C ASP A 10 18.43 -4.69 9.11
N ASN A 11 18.20 -4.73 10.42
CA ASN A 11 17.69 -5.93 11.10
C ASN A 11 16.25 -6.24 10.67
N ALA A 12 15.37 -5.23 10.56
CA ALA A 12 14.02 -5.39 10.08
C ALA A 12 14.00 -5.95 8.64
N ARG A 13 14.78 -5.35 7.73
CA ARG A 13 14.91 -5.83 6.34
C ARG A 13 15.39 -7.28 6.26
N LYS A 14 16.40 -7.66 7.07
CA LYS A 14 16.85 -9.06 7.13
C LYS A 14 15.76 -10.00 7.60
N ALA A 15 15.00 -9.61 8.61
CA ALA A 15 13.93 -10.44 9.16
C ALA A 15 12.79 -10.68 8.17
N ILE A 16 12.45 -9.69 7.33
CA ILE A 16 11.36 -9.79 6.36
C ILE A 16 11.79 -10.32 5.00
N ALA A 17 13.09 -10.39 4.70
CA ALA A 17 13.60 -10.76 3.38
C ALA A 17 13.00 -12.07 2.81
N PRO A 18 12.80 -13.16 3.59
CA PRO A 18 12.15 -14.37 3.07
C PRO A 18 10.69 -14.16 2.67
N THR A 19 9.97 -13.29 3.39
CA THR A 19 8.57 -12.96 3.07
C THR A 19 8.50 -12.05 1.86
N GLU A 20 9.36 -11.04 1.78
CA GLU A 20 9.48 -10.15 0.64
C GLU A 20 9.80 -10.91 -0.65
N GLU A 21 10.70 -11.88 -0.59
CA GLU A 21 11.03 -12.73 -1.76
C GLU A 21 9.82 -13.55 -2.22
N ARG A 22 9.03 -14.12 -1.30
CA ARG A 22 7.77 -14.82 -1.65
C ARG A 22 6.76 -13.90 -2.31
N ILE A 23 6.63 -12.65 -1.84
CA ILE A 23 5.74 -11.66 -2.43
C ILE A 23 6.20 -11.30 -3.85
N ARG A 24 7.49 -11.08 -4.06
CA ARG A 24 8.06 -10.75 -5.37
C ARG A 24 7.95 -11.87 -6.40
N ARG A 25 7.93 -13.13 -5.95
CA ARG A 25 7.77 -14.33 -6.79
C ARG A 25 6.37 -14.91 -6.74
N HIS A 26 5.38 -14.12 -6.34
CA HIS A 26 4.02 -14.62 -6.26
C HIS A 26 3.49 -15.02 -7.64
N PRO A 27 2.90 -16.23 -7.83
CA PRO A 27 2.41 -16.70 -9.13
C PRO A 27 1.42 -15.77 -9.83
N TYR A 28 0.70 -14.96 -9.07
CA TYR A 28 -0.18 -13.93 -9.63
C TYR A 28 0.56 -12.90 -10.48
N LEU A 29 1.77 -12.49 -10.06
CA LEU A 29 2.58 -11.53 -10.80
C LEU A 29 3.07 -12.11 -12.13
N GLU A 30 3.52 -13.36 -12.12
CA GLU A 30 3.92 -14.05 -13.34
C GLU A 30 2.75 -14.22 -14.31
N ALA A 31 1.57 -14.57 -13.79
CA ALA A 31 0.36 -14.67 -14.59
C ALA A 31 -0.08 -13.31 -15.16
N LEU A 32 0.12 -12.23 -14.41
CA LEU A 32 -0.19 -10.87 -14.84
C LEU A 32 0.76 -10.41 -15.96
N GLU A 33 2.08 -10.60 -15.79
CA GLU A 33 3.09 -10.32 -16.82
C GLU A 33 2.82 -11.13 -18.10
N ALA A 34 2.43 -12.40 -17.95
CA ALA A 34 2.07 -13.28 -19.05
C ALA A 34 0.68 -12.99 -19.66
N ARG A 35 -0.05 -11.96 -19.18
CA ARG A 35 -1.42 -11.59 -19.59
C ARG A 35 -2.42 -12.73 -19.46
N LYS A 36 -2.26 -13.59 -18.47
CA LYS A 36 -3.14 -14.75 -18.21
C LYS A 36 -4.24 -14.46 -17.18
N ILE A 37 -4.29 -13.25 -16.64
CA ILE A 37 -5.33 -12.83 -15.70
C ILE A 37 -6.53 -12.30 -16.49
N ASP A 38 -7.72 -12.86 -16.23
CA ASP A 38 -8.95 -12.39 -16.85
C ASP A 38 -9.39 -11.00 -16.35
N LYS A 39 -10.21 -10.32 -17.17
CA LYS A 39 -10.68 -8.96 -16.84
C LYS A 39 -11.49 -8.90 -15.55
N GLY A 40 -12.22 -9.96 -15.21
CA GLY A 40 -13.04 -10.01 -13.99
C GLY A 40 -12.14 -9.97 -12.74
N LYS A 41 -11.04 -10.74 -12.75
CA LYS A 41 -10.05 -10.72 -11.66
C LYS A 41 -9.29 -9.40 -11.57
N LEU A 42 -8.97 -8.79 -12.71
CA LEU A 42 -8.40 -7.44 -12.74
C LEU A 42 -9.38 -6.40 -12.19
N GLY A 43 -10.67 -6.55 -12.51
CA GLY A 43 -11.74 -5.72 -11.94
C GLY A 43 -11.88 -5.87 -10.43
N GLN A 44 -11.79 -7.10 -9.93
CA GLN A 44 -11.75 -7.36 -8.49
C GLN A 44 -10.53 -6.69 -7.83
N PHE A 45 -9.36 -6.81 -8.44
CA PHE A 45 -8.15 -6.12 -7.97
C PHE A 45 -8.37 -4.59 -7.90
N ALA A 46 -8.95 -3.99 -8.93
CA ALA A 46 -9.24 -2.55 -8.95
C ALA A 46 -10.16 -2.12 -7.79
N GLY A 47 -11.22 -2.89 -7.50
CA GLY A 47 -12.10 -2.64 -6.36
C GLY A 47 -11.37 -2.76 -5.01
N GLN A 48 -10.51 -3.79 -4.84
CA GLN A 48 -9.72 -3.94 -3.62
C GLN A 48 -8.74 -2.78 -3.42
N GLN A 49 -8.07 -2.34 -4.50
CA GLN A 49 -7.17 -1.18 -4.44
C GLN A 49 -7.91 0.12 -4.10
N CYS A 50 -9.13 0.30 -4.59
CA CYS A 50 -9.96 1.45 -4.23
C CYS A 50 -10.17 1.51 -2.71
N HIS A 51 -10.56 0.42 -2.07
CA HIS A 51 -10.73 0.35 -0.61
C HIS A 51 -9.43 0.58 0.16
N ILE A 52 -8.33 -0.04 -0.28
CA ILE A 52 -7.02 0.10 0.36
C ILE A 52 -6.59 1.57 0.33
N ILE A 53 -6.57 2.20 -0.85
CA ILE A 53 -6.12 3.58 -1.03
C ILE A 53 -7.01 4.55 -0.23
N GLU A 54 -8.33 4.36 -0.21
CA GLU A 54 -9.23 5.19 0.60
C GLU A 54 -8.97 5.08 2.09
N SER A 55 -8.70 3.85 2.57
CA SER A 55 -8.31 3.61 3.96
C SER A 55 -6.97 4.25 4.29
N ASP A 56 -5.99 4.11 3.40
CA ASP A 56 -4.65 4.67 3.58
C ASP A 56 -4.69 6.21 3.57
N LEU A 57 -5.47 6.83 2.70
CA LEU A 57 -5.69 8.29 2.71
C LEU A 57 -6.17 8.79 4.08
N ARG A 58 -7.12 8.08 4.71
CA ARG A 58 -7.64 8.45 6.04
C ARG A 58 -6.60 8.18 7.14
N SER A 59 -5.95 7.02 7.08
CA SER A 59 -4.98 6.59 8.08
C SER A 59 -3.72 7.46 8.06
N VAL A 60 -3.20 7.79 6.87
CA VAL A 60 -2.04 8.68 6.74
C VAL A 60 -2.41 10.10 7.17
N ALA A 61 -3.60 10.62 6.84
CA ALA A 61 -4.04 11.93 7.33
C ALA A 61 -4.13 11.96 8.86
N LEU A 62 -4.64 10.88 9.47
CA LEU A 62 -4.71 10.76 10.93
C LEU A 62 -3.31 10.78 11.57
N ILE A 63 -2.36 9.99 11.09
CA ILE A 63 -1.02 9.97 11.68
C ILE A 63 -0.24 11.27 11.40
N VAL A 64 -0.47 11.95 10.28
CA VAL A 64 0.06 13.31 10.03
C VAL A 64 -0.37 14.28 11.13
N SER A 65 -1.66 14.27 11.51
CA SER A 65 -2.20 15.16 12.55
C SER A 65 -1.61 14.89 13.93
N ARG A 66 -1.12 13.66 14.18
CA ARG A 66 -0.54 13.19 15.44
C ARG A 66 0.99 13.24 15.48
N ALA A 67 1.64 13.55 14.33
CA ALA A 67 3.08 13.57 14.26
C ALA A 67 3.68 14.70 15.13
N ASP A 68 4.67 14.37 15.94
CA ASP A 68 5.29 15.23 16.95
C ASP A 68 6.43 16.11 16.41
N SER A 69 6.90 15.87 15.19
CA SER A 69 7.98 16.64 14.56
C SER A 69 7.62 17.11 13.16
N GLN A 70 8.21 18.24 12.74
CA GLN A 70 8.02 18.75 11.38
C GLN A 70 8.52 17.74 10.34
N ALA A 71 9.68 17.12 10.56
CA ALA A 71 10.23 16.13 9.64
C ALA A 71 9.30 14.93 9.44
N ALA A 72 8.64 14.45 10.51
CA ALA A 72 7.64 13.39 10.42
C ALA A 72 6.41 13.85 9.62
N ARG A 73 5.91 15.07 9.89
CA ARG A 73 4.78 15.64 9.13
C ARG A 73 5.08 15.78 7.65
N ASP A 74 6.26 16.26 7.30
CA ASP A 74 6.66 16.45 5.90
C ASP A 74 6.76 15.10 5.16
N PHE A 75 7.37 14.11 5.80
CA PHE A 75 7.49 12.76 5.23
C PHE A 75 6.12 12.11 5.04
N LEU A 76 5.28 12.10 6.09
CA LEU A 76 3.93 11.53 6.04
C LEU A 76 3.01 12.31 5.08
N GLY A 77 3.19 13.62 4.98
CA GLY A 77 2.52 14.45 3.97
C GLY A 77 2.87 14.04 2.54
N GLY A 78 4.12 13.68 2.29
CA GLY A 78 4.57 13.11 1.02
C GLY A 78 3.89 11.75 0.74
N MET A 79 3.75 10.89 1.74
CA MET A 79 3.00 9.62 1.61
C MET A 79 1.53 9.89 1.24
N LEU A 80 0.88 10.86 1.87
CA LEU A 80 -0.50 11.23 1.56
C LEU A 80 -0.67 11.69 0.10
N GLN A 81 0.30 12.41 -0.45
CA GLN A 81 0.30 12.77 -1.87
C GLN A 81 0.50 11.54 -2.77
N GLY A 82 1.32 10.59 -2.34
CA GLY A 82 1.50 9.30 -3.04
C GLY A 82 0.18 8.53 -3.14
N GLU A 83 -0.60 8.43 -2.06
CA GLU A 83 -1.91 7.77 -2.07
C GLU A 83 -2.93 8.48 -2.97
N ARG A 84 -2.91 9.82 -3.01
CA ARG A 84 -3.74 10.59 -3.96
C ARG A 84 -3.38 10.26 -5.40
N ALA A 85 -2.09 10.25 -5.73
CA ALA A 85 -1.62 9.90 -7.07
C ALA A 85 -1.99 8.44 -7.44
N ALA A 86 -1.92 7.52 -6.49
CA ALA A 86 -2.35 6.14 -6.69
C ALA A 86 -3.85 6.04 -7.02
N MET A 87 -4.70 6.80 -6.33
CA MET A 87 -6.14 6.87 -6.63
C MET A 87 -6.40 7.46 -8.03
N GLU A 88 -5.69 8.52 -8.40
CA GLU A 88 -5.79 9.12 -9.74
C GLU A 88 -5.36 8.15 -10.85
N ALA A 89 -4.33 7.33 -10.60
CA ALA A 89 -3.90 6.28 -11.54
C ALA A 89 -4.88 5.10 -11.60
N LEU A 90 -5.56 4.78 -10.51
CA LEU A 90 -6.54 3.69 -10.45
C LEU A 90 -7.78 3.96 -11.31
N ARG A 91 -8.24 5.21 -11.42
CA ARG A 91 -9.43 5.59 -12.20
C ARG A 91 -9.36 5.19 -13.67
N PRO A 92 -8.32 5.57 -14.44
CA PRO A 92 -8.21 5.14 -15.85
C PRO A 92 -8.04 3.62 -15.98
N PHE A 93 -7.39 2.96 -15.04
CA PHE A 93 -7.31 1.50 -15.01
C PHE A 93 -8.69 0.86 -14.84
N GLY A 94 -9.49 1.29 -13.87
CA GLY A 94 -10.87 0.84 -13.70
C GLY A 94 -11.73 1.08 -14.95
N LYS A 95 -11.62 2.27 -15.56
CA LYS A 95 -12.31 2.60 -16.81
C LYS A 95 -11.95 1.67 -17.96
N ALA A 96 -10.67 1.33 -18.13
CA ALA A 96 -10.20 0.38 -19.15
C ALA A 96 -10.78 -1.02 -18.96
N LEU A 97 -11.11 -1.39 -17.72
CA LEU A 97 -11.78 -2.64 -17.36
C LEU A 97 -13.31 -2.57 -17.50
N GLY A 98 -13.88 -1.41 -17.80
CA GLY A 98 -15.33 -1.19 -17.89
C GLY A 98 -16.01 -0.98 -16.53
N LEU A 99 -15.24 -0.60 -15.51
CA LEU A 99 -15.75 -0.28 -14.18
C LEU A 99 -15.96 1.23 -14.04
N SER A 100 -17.10 1.62 -13.45
CA SER A 100 -17.31 2.97 -12.95
C SER A 100 -16.68 3.13 -11.56
N GLU A 101 -16.40 4.36 -11.16
CA GLU A 101 -15.95 4.65 -9.80
C GLU A 101 -16.93 4.08 -8.76
N ALA A 102 -18.24 4.26 -8.96
CA ALA A 102 -19.26 3.71 -8.07
C ALA A 102 -19.18 2.17 -7.93
N LYS A 103 -18.84 1.45 -9.01
CA LYS A 103 -18.65 0.00 -8.94
C LYS A 103 -17.37 -0.38 -8.19
N MET A 104 -16.29 0.39 -8.31
CA MET A 104 -15.06 0.14 -7.55
C MET A 104 -15.29 0.38 -6.05
N HIS A 105 -15.96 1.46 -5.68
CA HIS A 105 -16.32 1.75 -4.29
C HIS A 105 -17.30 0.75 -3.67
N ALA A 106 -18.20 0.19 -4.48
CA ALA A 106 -19.19 -0.80 -4.02
C ALA A 106 -18.62 -2.24 -3.97
N ALA A 107 -17.37 -2.46 -4.36
CA ALA A 107 -16.76 -3.78 -4.28
C ALA A 107 -16.61 -4.19 -2.81
N GLU A 108 -17.01 -5.42 -2.48
CA GLU A 108 -16.87 -5.94 -1.12
C GLU A 108 -15.38 -6.20 -0.81
N PRO A 109 -14.85 -5.69 0.31
CA PRO A 109 -13.46 -5.92 0.68
C PRO A 109 -13.19 -7.41 0.95
N LEU A 110 -12.18 -7.97 0.29
CA LEU A 110 -11.68 -9.30 0.61
C LEU A 110 -10.95 -9.30 1.97
N PRO A 111 -10.91 -10.43 2.66
CA PRO A 111 -10.27 -10.52 3.98
C PRO A 111 -8.85 -9.97 4.04
N GLY A 112 -8.03 -10.18 2.99
CA GLY A 112 -6.68 -9.66 2.92
C GLY A 112 -6.62 -8.13 2.80
N ALA A 113 -7.45 -7.53 1.95
CA ALA A 113 -7.54 -6.08 1.80
C ALA A 113 -8.05 -5.43 3.10
N PHE A 114 -9.09 -6.02 3.71
CA PHE A 114 -9.62 -5.56 5.00
C PHE A 114 -8.57 -5.64 6.12
N ALA A 115 -7.87 -6.78 6.25
CA ALA A 115 -6.86 -6.99 7.29
C ALA A 115 -5.70 -5.98 7.16
N TYR A 116 -5.25 -5.71 5.94
CA TYR A 116 -4.24 -4.69 5.69
C TYR A 116 -4.72 -3.30 6.15
N SER A 117 -5.88 -2.87 5.65
CA SER A 117 -6.46 -1.56 6.00
C SER A 117 -6.73 -1.41 7.49
N ALA A 118 -7.23 -2.48 8.15
CA ALA A 118 -7.46 -2.49 9.59
C ALA A 118 -6.15 -2.33 10.37
N TYR A 119 -5.07 -3.01 9.95
CA TYR A 119 -3.77 -2.91 10.59
C TYR A 119 -3.15 -1.51 10.43
N VAL A 120 -3.21 -0.93 9.23
CA VAL A 120 -2.72 0.42 8.96
C VAL A 120 -3.51 1.45 9.79
N THR A 121 -4.83 1.32 9.86
CA THR A 121 -5.68 2.19 10.69
C THR A 121 -5.35 2.02 12.18
N TRP A 122 -5.11 0.80 12.64
CA TRP A 122 -4.69 0.54 14.02
C TRP A 122 -3.36 1.25 14.34
N LEU A 123 -2.36 1.13 13.46
CA LEU A 123 -1.08 1.85 13.61
C LEU A 123 -1.27 3.37 13.61
N ALA A 124 -2.11 3.89 12.73
CA ALA A 124 -2.39 5.33 12.67
C ALA A 124 -3.09 5.84 13.93
N THR A 125 -3.90 4.98 14.59
CA THR A 125 -4.67 5.34 15.79
C THR A 125 -3.85 5.18 17.07
N PHE A 126 -3.12 4.09 17.22
CA PHE A 126 -2.47 3.70 18.47
C PHE A 126 -0.95 3.74 18.41
N GLY A 127 -0.37 3.65 17.23
CA GLY A 127 1.07 3.67 17.03
C GLY A 127 1.67 5.09 17.05
N THR A 128 2.98 5.14 17.06
CA THR A 128 3.79 6.34 16.84
C THR A 128 4.03 6.56 15.35
N ALA A 129 4.42 7.78 14.95
CA ALA A 129 4.84 8.06 13.58
C ALA A 129 5.99 7.16 13.13
N ALA A 130 6.93 6.81 14.03
CA ALA A 130 8.06 5.94 13.74
C ALA A 130 7.62 4.50 13.47
N GLU A 131 6.68 3.95 14.23
CA GLU A 131 6.12 2.60 14.01
C GLU A 131 5.33 2.54 12.71
N PHE A 132 4.52 3.55 12.43
CA PHE A 132 3.78 3.67 11.19
C PHE A 132 4.72 3.69 9.97
N VAL A 133 5.70 4.59 9.96
CA VAL A 133 6.70 4.68 8.88
C VAL A 133 7.50 3.39 8.77
N GLY A 134 7.88 2.76 9.89
CA GLY A 134 8.60 1.49 9.91
C GLY A 134 7.83 0.37 9.20
N ALA A 135 6.53 0.24 9.43
CA ALA A 135 5.67 -0.73 8.76
C ALA A 135 5.57 -0.47 7.24
N PHE A 136 5.46 0.79 6.83
CA PHE A 136 5.42 1.15 5.42
C PHE A 136 6.76 0.95 4.68
N LEU A 137 7.90 1.20 5.33
CA LEU A 137 9.22 0.96 4.72
C LEU A 137 9.39 -0.50 4.28
N VAL A 138 8.76 -1.43 4.98
CA VAL A 138 8.73 -2.84 4.60
C VAL A 138 7.84 -3.07 3.39
N ASN A 139 6.62 -2.50 3.42
CA ASN A 139 5.62 -2.72 2.37
C ASN A 139 5.98 -2.02 1.06
N LEU A 140 6.46 -0.79 1.13
CA LEU A 140 6.73 0.04 -0.05
C LEU A 140 7.78 -0.57 -0.98
N GLU A 141 8.79 -1.25 -0.47
CA GLU A 141 9.83 -1.82 -1.31
C GLU A 141 9.30 -3.00 -2.15
N ALA A 142 8.59 -3.94 -1.52
CA ALA A 142 7.99 -5.07 -2.21
C ALA A 142 6.88 -4.63 -3.18
N TRP A 143 5.99 -3.74 -2.74
CA TRP A 143 4.87 -3.23 -3.53
C TRP A 143 5.34 -2.38 -4.71
N GLY A 144 6.23 -1.42 -4.48
CA GLY A 144 6.76 -0.56 -5.53
C GLY A 144 7.51 -1.32 -6.62
N LYS A 145 8.31 -2.32 -6.25
CA LYS A 145 8.99 -3.20 -7.22
C LYS A 145 7.98 -4.00 -8.06
N ASN A 146 6.93 -4.53 -7.43
CA ASN A 146 5.90 -5.28 -8.13
C ASN A 146 5.08 -4.39 -9.08
N CYS A 147 4.72 -3.17 -8.66
CA CYS A 147 4.06 -2.20 -9.53
C CYS A 147 4.92 -1.85 -10.75
N GLY A 148 6.23 -1.65 -10.56
CA GLY A 148 7.16 -1.37 -11.65
C GLY A 148 7.35 -2.52 -12.65
N ARG A 149 7.04 -3.78 -12.24
CA ARG A 149 7.09 -4.94 -13.14
C ARG A 149 5.87 -5.04 -14.06
N ILE A 150 4.75 -4.49 -13.66
CA ILE A 150 3.45 -4.67 -14.33
C ILE A 150 2.95 -3.38 -15.02
N SER A 151 3.70 -2.30 -14.91
CA SER A 151 3.49 -1.04 -15.65
C SER A 151 4.26 -1.06 -16.96
#